data_41fdedafb174a65d50e870777959456b
#
_entry.id   41fdedafb174a65d50e870777959456b
#
_cell.length_a   1.000
_cell.length_b   1.000
_cell.length_c   1.000
_cell.angle_alpha   90.00
_cell.angle_beta   90.00
_cell.angle_gamma   90.00
#
_symmetry.space_group_name_H-M   'P 1'
#
loop_
_entity.id
_entity.type
_entity.pdbx_description
1 polymer ?
#
loop_
_entity_poly.entity_id
_entity_poly.type
_entity_poly.pdbx_seq_one_letter_code
_entity_poly.pdbx_strand_id
1 'polypeptide(L)'
;MAPKDFRLLCLENPLLDIQAVGTEELLQKYGLKPNDAILAEEKHLGIYEDLLNNYDAKLIAGGAAQNTARGAQYILPANSVVYLGGVGDDKYASILHDAVKTAGLRVEYRVDPKIATGRCGVVITGHNRSMVTDLGAANHYDLEHLTRPDVWQLVQDAQAYYIGGYHFTVCPAAIQKLAAEAAANDKIFAVSLSAPFICQFFKDPLDASAPYWDYVIGNETEAAAYAESHDLGTTDLKAIAKHLANLPKENGKRKRVAIVTQGTDPTLVAVQGEDAVKEYPVKPIAKEQINDTNGAGDAFAGGLMAGLVDGKSLDESIDMGQWLAKLSIQELGPSYPFPKQTYTSA
;
A
#
# COMPACT_ATOMS: atom_id res chain seq x y z
N MET A 1 -10.51 -24.74 18.01
CA MET A 1 -10.08 -23.41 17.58
C MET A 1 -9.35 -23.60 16.26
N ALA A 2 -9.72 -22.88 15.21
CA ALA A 2 -8.90 -22.88 13.99
C ALA A 2 -7.50 -22.36 14.33
N PRO A 3 -6.43 -22.84 13.66
CA PRO A 3 -5.09 -22.36 13.94
C PRO A 3 -5.04 -20.83 13.75
N LYS A 4 -4.48 -20.14 14.73
CA LYS A 4 -4.29 -18.68 14.70
C LYS A 4 -3.02 -18.35 13.89
N ASP A 5 -3.03 -18.67 12.61
CA ASP A 5 -1.84 -18.49 11.77
C ASP A 5 -1.91 -17.20 10.96
N PHE A 6 -2.16 -16.06 11.63
CA PHE A 6 -1.92 -14.77 10.97
C PHE A 6 -0.44 -14.61 10.77
N ARG A 7 -0.04 -14.52 9.51
CA ARG A 7 1.36 -14.36 9.12
C ARG A 7 1.73 -12.92 8.84
N LEU A 8 0.77 -12.16 8.31
CA LEU A 8 0.96 -10.77 7.88
C LEU A 8 -0.07 -9.85 8.51
N LEU A 9 0.40 -8.76 9.09
CA LEU A 9 -0.43 -7.65 9.53
C LEU A 9 -0.13 -6.43 8.66
N CYS A 10 -1.18 -5.81 8.10
CA CYS A 10 -1.08 -4.58 7.33
C CYS A 10 -1.77 -3.44 8.07
N LEU A 11 -1.18 -2.23 8.04
CA LEU A 11 -1.72 -1.03 8.67
C LEU A 11 -1.68 0.15 7.70
N GLU A 12 -2.81 0.79 7.46
CA GLU A 12 -2.96 2.07 6.76
C GLU A 12 -4.42 2.56 6.79
N ASN A 13 -4.77 3.41 5.82
CA ASN A 13 -6.03 4.11 5.70
C ASN A 13 -6.96 3.37 4.73
N PRO A 14 -8.01 2.67 5.20
CA PRO A 14 -9.00 2.08 4.31
C PRO A 14 -9.85 3.19 3.69
N LEU A 15 -10.02 3.14 2.38
CA LEU A 15 -10.75 4.14 1.61
C LEU A 15 -11.77 3.48 0.69
N LEU A 16 -12.89 4.15 0.44
CA LEU A 16 -13.79 3.79 -0.63
C LEU A 16 -13.47 4.64 -1.87
N ASP A 17 -13.03 4.01 -2.94
CA ASP A 17 -12.80 4.67 -4.22
C ASP A 17 -14.14 4.85 -4.94
N ILE A 18 -14.46 6.10 -5.26
CA ILE A 18 -15.60 6.51 -6.10
C ILE A 18 -15.03 6.83 -7.47
N GLN A 19 -15.05 5.84 -8.36
CA GLN A 19 -14.36 5.90 -9.65
C GLN A 19 -15.33 6.14 -10.79
N ALA A 20 -15.08 7.15 -11.60
CA ALA A 20 -15.88 7.44 -12.80
C ALA A 20 -15.03 7.97 -13.96
N VAL A 21 -15.53 7.74 -15.18
CA VAL A 21 -15.03 8.47 -16.36
C VAL A 21 -15.57 9.89 -16.28
N GLY A 22 -14.67 10.85 -16.14
CA GLY A 22 -14.99 12.27 -16.04
C GLY A 22 -14.54 13.04 -17.28
N THR A 23 -14.62 14.36 -17.19
CA THR A 23 -14.26 15.30 -18.25
C THR A 23 -13.20 16.29 -17.77
N GLU A 24 -12.58 17.01 -18.70
CA GLU A 24 -11.66 18.10 -18.38
C GLU A 24 -12.36 19.22 -17.60
N GLU A 25 -13.65 19.48 -17.88
CA GLU A 25 -14.47 20.47 -17.16
C GLU A 25 -14.63 20.06 -15.68
N LEU A 26 -14.79 18.76 -15.40
CA LEU A 26 -14.86 18.26 -14.02
C LEU A 26 -13.53 18.49 -13.29
N LEU A 27 -12.40 18.20 -13.94
CA LEU A 27 -11.08 18.49 -13.37
C LEU A 27 -10.91 19.98 -13.08
N GLN A 28 -11.25 20.85 -14.04
CA GLN A 28 -11.18 22.30 -13.88
C GLN A 28 -12.09 22.80 -12.74
N LYS A 29 -13.33 22.29 -12.65
CA LYS A 29 -14.29 22.65 -11.59
C LYS A 29 -13.69 22.47 -10.20
N TYR A 30 -12.92 21.42 -9.99
CA TYR A 30 -12.31 21.08 -8.71
C TYR A 30 -10.81 21.44 -8.64
N GLY A 31 -10.26 22.11 -9.65
CA GLY A 31 -8.85 22.55 -9.69
C GLY A 31 -7.84 21.41 -9.71
N LEU A 32 -8.22 20.28 -10.30
CA LEU A 32 -7.38 19.10 -10.43
C LEU A 32 -6.57 19.13 -11.72
N LYS A 33 -5.42 18.49 -11.71
CA LYS A 33 -4.62 18.22 -12.90
C LYS A 33 -4.71 16.74 -13.27
N PRO A 34 -4.52 16.39 -14.53
CA PRO A 34 -4.35 14.99 -14.93
C PRO A 34 -3.25 14.29 -14.11
N ASN A 35 -3.55 13.09 -13.61
CA ASN A 35 -2.65 12.28 -12.77
C ASN A 35 -2.29 12.91 -11.40
N ASP A 36 -3.06 13.87 -10.90
CA ASP A 36 -2.92 14.37 -9.53
C ASP A 36 -3.34 13.27 -8.52
N ALA A 37 -2.62 13.23 -7.39
CA ALA A 37 -3.03 12.49 -6.21
C ALA A 37 -2.90 13.41 -4.99
N ILE A 38 -4.02 13.98 -4.56
CA ILE A 38 -4.05 15.02 -3.53
C ILE A 38 -4.97 14.66 -2.36
N LEU A 39 -4.69 15.25 -1.20
CA LEU A 39 -5.63 15.29 -0.10
C LEU A 39 -6.71 16.35 -0.36
N ALA A 40 -7.95 16.04 -0.02
CA ALA A 40 -9.07 16.94 -0.20
C ALA A 40 -8.98 18.15 0.73
N GLU A 41 -9.16 19.32 0.15
CA GLU A 41 -9.48 20.55 0.86
C GLU A 41 -11.01 20.77 0.79
N GLU A 42 -11.53 21.75 1.51
CA GLU A 42 -12.97 22.07 1.55
C GLU A 42 -13.58 22.26 0.15
N LYS A 43 -12.85 22.93 -0.76
CA LYS A 43 -13.28 23.15 -2.16
C LYS A 43 -13.47 21.87 -2.97
N HIS A 44 -12.88 20.75 -2.53
CA HIS A 44 -12.94 19.47 -3.22
C HIS A 44 -14.10 18.59 -2.74
N LEU A 45 -14.69 18.85 -1.57
CA LEU A 45 -15.65 17.94 -0.93
C LEU A 45 -16.90 17.65 -1.77
N GLY A 46 -17.26 18.55 -2.67
CA GLY A 46 -18.39 18.35 -3.60
C GLY A 46 -18.16 17.31 -4.69
N ILE A 47 -16.90 16.89 -4.94
CA ILE A 47 -16.57 15.97 -6.05
C ILE A 47 -17.20 14.60 -5.85
N TYR A 48 -17.29 14.11 -4.62
CA TYR A 48 -17.82 12.77 -4.32
C TYR A 48 -19.29 12.65 -4.69
N GLU A 49 -20.09 13.66 -4.35
CA GLU A 49 -21.50 13.71 -4.72
C GLU A 49 -21.68 13.94 -6.21
N ASP A 50 -20.82 14.75 -6.84
CA ASP A 50 -20.83 14.93 -8.29
C ASP A 50 -20.59 13.60 -9.01
N LEU A 51 -19.57 12.84 -8.61
CA LEU A 51 -19.28 11.56 -9.21
C LEU A 51 -20.44 10.57 -9.05
N LEU A 52 -21.06 10.53 -7.85
CA LEU A 52 -22.15 9.60 -7.56
C LEU A 52 -23.47 9.96 -8.28
N ASN A 53 -23.75 11.25 -8.47
CA ASN A 53 -25.06 11.70 -8.98
C ASN A 53 -25.05 11.99 -10.47
N ASN A 54 -23.91 12.41 -11.02
CA ASN A 54 -23.83 12.95 -12.38
C ASN A 54 -22.96 12.10 -13.33
N TYR A 55 -22.25 11.07 -12.79
CA TYR A 55 -21.41 10.16 -13.56
C TYR A 55 -21.72 8.71 -13.18
N ASP A 56 -21.48 7.78 -14.07
CA ASP A 56 -21.66 6.34 -13.81
C ASP A 56 -20.53 5.82 -12.89
N ALA A 57 -20.56 6.25 -11.63
CA ALA A 57 -19.53 5.96 -10.67
C ALA A 57 -19.62 4.52 -10.16
N LYS A 58 -18.45 3.87 -10.09
CA LYS A 58 -18.27 2.57 -9.44
C LYS A 58 -17.66 2.76 -8.06
N LEU A 59 -18.18 2.03 -7.09
CA LEU A 59 -17.66 1.99 -5.72
C LEU A 59 -16.72 0.78 -5.60
N ILE A 60 -15.45 1.05 -5.33
CA ILE A 60 -14.41 0.03 -5.26
C ILE A 60 -13.73 0.14 -3.90
N ALA A 61 -13.53 -0.99 -3.23
CA ALA A 61 -12.72 -1.00 -2.02
C ALA A 61 -11.27 -0.66 -2.36
N GLY A 62 -10.76 0.41 -1.74
CA GLY A 62 -9.45 0.98 -1.95
C GLY A 62 -8.67 1.11 -0.64
N GLY A 63 -7.65 1.97 -0.68
CA GLY A 63 -6.62 2.09 0.35
C GLY A 63 -5.43 1.18 0.03
N ALA A 64 -4.24 1.79 -0.19
CA ALA A 64 -3.09 1.10 -0.75
C ALA A 64 -2.70 -0.16 0.04
N ALA A 65 -2.52 -0.07 1.37
CA ALA A 65 -2.18 -1.26 2.15
C ALA A 65 -3.34 -2.24 2.32
N GLN A 66 -4.61 -1.80 2.18
CA GLN A 66 -5.73 -2.73 2.13
C GLN A 66 -5.73 -3.54 0.83
N ASN A 67 -5.39 -2.92 -0.29
CA ASN A 67 -5.19 -3.60 -1.56
C ASN A 67 -4.03 -4.59 -1.48
N THR A 68 -2.89 -4.18 -0.87
CA THR A 68 -1.75 -5.04 -0.58
C THR A 68 -2.16 -6.26 0.26
N ALA A 69 -2.93 -6.04 1.33
CA ALA A 69 -3.43 -7.12 2.20
C ALA A 69 -4.34 -8.09 1.44
N ARG A 70 -5.25 -7.57 0.58
CA ARG A 70 -6.10 -8.40 -0.30
C ARG A 70 -5.28 -9.19 -1.29
N GLY A 71 -4.23 -8.58 -1.85
CA GLY A 71 -3.28 -9.24 -2.75
C GLY A 71 -2.52 -10.37 -2.08
N ALA A 72 -1.97 -10.12 -0.89
CA ALA A 72 -1.31 -11.17 -0.13
C ALA A 72 -2.28 -12.31 0.24
N GLN A 73 -3.51 -11.98 0.65
CA GLN A 73 -4.55 -12.96 0.96
C GLN A 73 -5.04 -13.74 -0.26
N TYR A 74 -4.92 -13.17 -1.47
CA TYR A 74 -5.21 -13.88 -2.72
C TYR A 74 -4.27 -15.08 -2.93
N ILE A 75 -3.02 -14.96 -2.53
CA ILE A 75 -1.99 -15.99 -2.66
C ILE A 75 -1.98 -16.94 -1.46
N LEU A 76 -2.03 -16.38 -0.25
CA LEU A 76 -1.87 -17.13 0.99
C LEU A 76 -3.13 -17.94 1.35
N PRO A 77 -3.00 -18.96 2.20
CA PRO A 77 -4.15 -19.67 2.77
C PRO A 77 -5.14 -18.72 3.46
N ALA A 78 -6.39 -19.13 3.57
CA ALA A 78 -7.42 -18.33 4.24
C ALA A 78 -7.00 -17.94 5.67
N ASN A 79 -7.33 -16.70 6.06
CA ASN A 79 -7.01 -16.11 7.38
C ASN A 79 -5.50 -15.93 7.66
N SER A 80 -4.66 -15.81 6.63
CA SER A 80 -3.24 -15.54 6.80
C SER A 80 -2.91 -14.06 6.98
N VAL A 81 -3.82 -13.16 6.58
CA VAL A 81 -3.59 -11.72 6.60
C VAL A 81 -4.64 -11.02 7.44
N VAL A 82 -4.20 -10.08 8.27
CA VAL A 82 -5.07 -9.15 9.01
C VAL A 82 -4.74 -7.72 8.61
N TYR A 83 -5.77 -6.90 8.46
CA TYR A 83 -5.62 -5.48 8.14
C TYR A 83 -6.21 -4.61 9.25
N LEU A 84 -5.47 -3.56 9.63
CA LEU A 84 -5.86 -2.55 10.60
C LEU A 84 -6.04 -1.20 9.91
N GLY A 85 -7.04 -0.43 10.33
CA GLY A 85 -7.32 0.92 9.85
C GLY A 85 -8.54 1.52 10.52
N GLY A 86 -8.96 2.72 10.11
CA GLY A 86 -10.11 3.43 10.66
C GLY A 86 -11.23 3.60 9.64
N VAL A 87 -12.47 3.34 10.03
CA VAL A 87 -13.68 3.56 9.21
C VAL A 87 -14.76 4.25 10.03
N GLY A 88 -15.75 4.85 9.35
CA GLY A 88 -16.96 5.36 9.99
C GLY A 88 -17.97 4.26 10.29
N ASP A 89 -19.06 4.62 10.99
CA ASP A 89 -20.24 3.78 11.16
C ASP A 89 -21.27 4.12 10.07
N ASP A 90 -20.99 3.72 8.82
CA ASP A 90 -21.79 4.13 7.66
C ASP A 90 -21.86 3.05 6.55
N LYS A 91 -22.63 3.35 5.51
CA LYS A 91 -22.80 2.47 4.34
C LYS A 91 -21.49 2.20 3.61
N TYR A 92 -20.54 3.12 3.64
CA TYR A 92 -19.24 2.96 2.96
C TYR A 92 -18.33 1.96 3.69
N ALA A 93 -18.35 1.99 5.02
CA ALA A 93 -17.71 0.94 5.82
C ALA A 93 -18.27 -0.44 5.51
N SER A 94 -19.59 -0.56 5.33
CA SER A 94 -20.24 -1.83 4.97
C SER A 94 -19.73 -2.35 3.61
N ILE A 95 -19.57 -1.47 2.61
CA ILE A 95 -19.02 -1.85 1.29
C ILE A 95 -17.58 -2.34 1.43
N LEU A 96 -16.75 -1.65 2.23
CA LEU A 96 -15.38 -2.09 2.50
C LEU A 96 -15.36 -3.46 3.18
N HIS A 97 -16.20 -3.69 4.19
CA HIS A 97 -16.35 -4.99 4.87
C HIS A 97 -16.74 -6.11 3.92
N ASP A 98 -17.67 -5.88 3.00
CA ASP A 98 -18.12 -6.89 2.04
C ASP A 98 -16.98 -7.24 1.05
N ALA A 99 -16.24 -6.25 0.59
CA ALA A 99 -15.11 -6.46 -0.31
C ALA A 99 -13.99 -7.27 0.35
N VAL A 100 -13.60 -6.94 1.58
CA VAL A 100 -12.55 -7.66 2.31
C VAL A 100 -12.99 -9.07 2.70
N LYS A 101 -14.27 -9.25 3.06
CA LYS A 101 -14.85 -10.56 3.33
C LYS A 101 -14.81 -11.45 2.10
N THR A 102 -15.16 -10.92 0.93
CA THR A 102 -15.08 -11.64 -0.35
C THR A 102 -13.65 -12.06 -0.67
N ALA A 103 -12.66 -11.22 -0.35
CA ALA A 103 -11.25 -11.56 -0.50
C ALA A 103 -10.74 -12.58 0.54
N GLY A 104 -11.53 -12.91 1.57
CA GLY A 104 -11.13 -13.78 2.68
C GLY A 104 -10.15 -13.12 3.64
N LEU A 105 -10.08 -11.79 3.63
CA LEU A 105 -9.21 -10.99 4.48
C LEU A 105 -9.88 -10.68 5.82
N ARG A 106 -9.16 -10.86 6.93
CA ARG A 106 -9.59 -10.37 8.24
C ARG A 106 -9.27 -8.88 8.38
N VAL A 107 -10.24 -8.14 8.92
CA VAL A 107 -10.04 -6.72 9.29
C VAL A 107 -10.43 -6.48 10.74
N GLU A 108 -9.70 -5.59 11.38
CA GLU A 108 -10.00 -5.04 12.70
C GLU A 108 -9.99 -3.52 12.55
N TYR A 109 -11.13 -2.98 12.13
CA TYR A 109 -11.28 -1.54 11.97
C TYR A 109 -11.57 -0.85 13.30
N ARG A 110 -10.92 0.29 13.50
CA ARG A 110 -11.40 1.29 14.45
C ARG A 110 -12.62 1.96 13.85
N VAL A 111 -13.77 1.80 14.47
CA VAL A 111 -15.01 2.41 14.00
C VAL A 111 -15.23 3.74 14.70
N ASP A 112 -15.35 4.81 13.92
CA ASP A 112 -15.70 6.13 14.43
C ASP A 112 -17.22 6.36 14.27
N PRO A 113 -17.96 6.63 15.38
CA PRO A 113 -19.41 6.79 15.30
C PRO A 113 -19.88 8.15 14.77
N LYS A 114 -18.96 9.09 14.52
CA LYS A 114 -19.31 10.47 14.18
C LYS A 114 -18.72 10.92 12.83
N ILE A 115 -17.62 10.30 12.42
CA ILE A 115 -16.87 10.71 11.23
C ILE A 115 -17.09 9.65 10.16
N ALA A 116 -17.44 10.08 8.96
CA ALA A 116 -17.69 9.19 7.82
C ALA A 116 -16.43 8.45 7.40
N THR A 117 -16.62 7.27 6.82
CA THR A 117 -15.56 6.48 6.21
C THR A 117 -14.81 7.29 5.15
N GLY A 118 -13.49 7.16 5.13
CA GLY A 118 -12.64 7.81 4.15
C GLY A 118 -12.97 7.38 2.72
N ARG A 119 -12.82 8.29 1.77
CA ARG A 119 -13.17 8.10 0.37
C ARG A 119 -12.16 8.77 -0.56
N CYS A 120 -12.00 8.20 -1.74
CA CYS A 120 -11.18 8.75 -2.79
C CYS A 120 -12.04 8.96 -4.04
N GLY A 121 -12.17 10.19 -4.52
CA GLY A 121 -12.74 10.48 -5.84
C GLY A 121 -11.70 10.19 -6.91
N VAL A 122 -11.99 9.23 -7.79
CA VAL A 122 -11.09 8.83 -8.88
C VAL A 122 -11.71 9.23 -10.21
N VAL A 123 -11.15 10.28 -10.82
CA VAL A 123 -11.61 10.82 -12.10
C VAL A 123 -10.70 10.29 -13.23
N ILE A 124 -11.29 9.52 -14.14
CA ILE A 124 -10.59 8.97 -15.31
C ILE A 124 -10.83 9.91 -16.49
N THR A 125 -9.75 10.48 -17.05
CA THR A 125 -9.79 11.28 -18.28
C THR A 125 -8.81 10.68 -19.28
N GLY A 126 -9.33 9.97 -20.30
CA GLY A 126 -8.51 9.20 -21.22
C GLY A 126 -7.70 8.12 -20.52
N HIS A 127 -6.38 8.27 -20.53
CA HIS A 127 -5.45 7.35 -19.83
C HIS A 127 -4.99 7.89 -18.46
N ASN A 128 -5.45 9.09 -18.07
CA ASN A 128 -5.04 9.73 -16.83
C ASN A 128 -6.03 9.40 -15.70
N ARG A 129 -5.53 9.34 -14.46
CA ARG A 129 -6.32 9.21 -13.25
C ARG A 129 -5.95 10.30 -12.27
N SER A 130 -6.94 11.11 -11.91
CA SER A 130 -6.79 12.15 -10.90
C SER A 130 -7.53 11.71 -9.64
N MET A 131 -6.84 11.73 -8.51
CA MET A 131 -7.33 11.23 -7.24
C MET A 131 -7.42 12.36 -6.21
N VAL A 132 -8.56 12.43 -5.53
CA VAL A 132 -8.81 13.38 -4.43
C VAL A 132 -9.27 12.58 -3.22
N THR A 133 -8.48 12.56 -2.17
CA THR A 133 -8.70 11.72 -0.99
C THR A 133 -9.14 12.55 0.21
N ASP A 134 -10.34 12.25 0.71
CA ASP A 134 -10.83 12.65 2.03
C ASP A 134 -10.64 11.46 2.98
N LEU A 135 -9.71 11.58 3.91
CA LEU A 135 -9.36 10.47 4.82
C LEU A 135 -10.50 10.14 5.80
N GLY A 136 -11.40 11.09 6.09
CA GLY A 136 -12.50 10.85 7.01
C GLY A 136 -12.07 10.16 8.30
N ALA A 137 -12.78 9.11 8.69
CA ALA A 137 -12.49 8.33 9.90
C ALA A 137 -11.10 7.67 9.90
N ALA A 138 -10.52 7.40 8.74
CA ALA A 138 -9.16 6.84 8.66
C ALA A 138 -8.12 7.80 9.28
N ASN A 139 -8.34 9.12 9.21
CA ASN A 139 -7.46 10.12 9.82
C ASN A 139 -7.52 10.16 11.37
N HIS A 140 -8.40 9.37 11.95
CA HIS A 140 -8.61 9.28 13.40
C HIS A 140 -8.19 7.91 13.99
N TYR A 141 -7.44 7.13 13.22
CA TYR A 141 -6.81 5.93 13.77
C TYR A 141 -5.83 6.33 14.89
N ASP A 142 -5.81 5.56 15.98
CA ASP A 142 -5.04 5.92 17.17
C ASP A 142 -4.30 4.73 17.78
N LEU A 143 -3.33 5.06 18.63
CA LEU A 143 -2.54 4.07 19.35
C LEU A 143 -3.37 3.25 20.34
N GLU A 144 -4.46 3.82 20.88
CA GLU A 144 -5.34 3.13 21.82
C GLU A 144 -6.00 1.92 21.15
N HIS A 145 -6.51 2.08 19.93
CA HIS A 145 -7.04 0.97 19.15
C HIS A 145 -5.99 -0.11 18.89
N LEU A 146 -4.77 0.26 18.47
CA LEU A 146 -3.69 -0.69 18.22
C LEU A 146 -3.34 -1.51 19.48
N THR A 147 -3.36 -0.86 20.65
CA THR A 147 -2.95 -1.48 21.91
C THR A 147 -4.10 -2.14 22.68
N ARG A 148 -5.30 -2.15 22.16
CA ARG A 148 -6.38 -2.97 22.72
C ARG A 148 -5.93 -4.43 22.84
N PRO A 149 -6.24 -5.14 23.92
CA PRO A 149 -5.72 -6.50 24.14
C PRO A 149 -6.03 -7.48 23.01
N ASP A 150 -7.22 -7.39 22.40
CA ASP A 150 -7.65 -8.22 21.29
C ASP A 150 -6.90 -7.91 19.97
N VAL A 151 -6.66 -6.65 19.69
CA VAL A 151 -5.87 -6.18 18.52
C VAL A 151 -4.39 -6.46 18.73
N TRP A 152 -3.87 -6.17 19.93
CA TRP A 152 -2.46 -6.40 20.25
C TRP A 152 -2.08 -7.89 20.18
N GLN A 153 -3.01 -8.79 20.50
CA GLN A 153 -2.80 -10.22 20.31
C GLN A 153 -2.55 -10.57 18.84
N LEU A 154 -3.24 -9.92 17.91
CA LEU A 154 -3.00 -10.12 16.47
C LEU A 154 -1.64 -9.60 16.03
N VAL A 155 -1.20 -8.47 16.62
CA VAL A 155 0.16 -7.96 16.43
C VAL A 155 1.19 -8.99 16.90
N GLN A 156 0.97 -9.58 18.07
CA GLN A 156 1.87 -10.61 18.62
C GLN A 156 1.89 -11.90 17.80
N ASP A 157 0.75 -12.31 17.26
CA ASP A 157 0.62 -13.54 16.48
C ASP A 157 1.23 -13.41 15.07
N ALA A 158 1.27 -12.20 14.49
CA ALA A 158 1.80 -11.98 13.14
C ALA A 158 3.34 -12.13 13.08
N GLN A 159 3.83 -12.61 11.95
CA GLN A 159 5.27 -12.82 11.67
C GLN A 159 5.89 -11.62 10.94
N ALA A 160 5.06 -10.83 10.25
CA ALA A 160 5.48 -9.69 9.48
C ALA A 160 4.45 -8.55 9.57
N TYR A 161 4.95 -7.31 9.49
CA TYR A 161 4.14 -6.12 9.39
C TYR A 161 4.44 -5.41 8.07
N TYR A 162 3.38 -4.96 7.40
CA TYR A 162 3.44 -4.08 6.25
C TYR A 162 2.74 -2.76 6.56
N ILE A 163 3.47 -1.67 6.45
CA ILE A 163 2.99 -0.33 6.71
C ILE A 163 2.90 0.43 5.40
N GLY A 164 1.71 0.90 5.05
CA GLY A 164 1.55 1.84 3.96
C GLY A 164 1.98 3.25 4.40
N GLY A 165 2.74 3.93 3.54
CA GLY A 165 3.34 5.23 3.87
C GLY A 165 2.33 6.32 4.15
N TYR A 166 1.12 6.24 3.60
CA TYR A 166 0.07 7.22 3.92
C TYR A 166 -0.29 7.24 5.41
N HIS A 167 0.00 6.17 6.16
CA HIS A 167 -0.28 6.16 7.60
C HIS A 167 0.66 7.05 8.43
N PHE A 168 1.79 7.48 7.86
CA PHE A 168 2.67 8.49 8.48
C PHE A 168 1.96 9.84 8.68
N THR A 169 0.92 10.12 7.89
CA THR A 169 0.11 11.33 8.05
C THR A 169 -0.91 11.24 9.18
N VAL A 170 -1.17 10.03 9.69
CA VAL A 170 -2.27 9.74 10.63
C VAL A 170 -1.76 9.42 12.03
N CYS A 171 -1.02 8.33 12.18
CA CYS A 171 -0.59 7.85 13.49
C CYS A 171 0.85 7.30 13.49
N PRO A 172 1.88 8.17 13.41
CA PRO A 172 3.27 7.74 13.50
C PRO A 172 3.57 6.92 14.77
N ALA A 173 2.87 7.21 15.89
CA ALA A 173 3.04 6.48 17.14
C ALA A 173 2.67 5.00 17.02
N ALA A 174 1.62 4.65 16.24
CA ALA A 174 1.25 3.26 15.98
C ALA A 174 2.33 2.57 15.13
N ILE A 175 2.89 3.27 14.14
CA ILE A 175 3.99 2.76 13.31
C ILE A 175 5.21 2.45 14.17
N GLN A 176 5.63 3.39 15.04
CA GLN A 176 6.76 3.20 15.94
C GLN A 176 6.54 2.05 16.92
N LYS A 177 5.32 1.88 17.42
CA LYS A 177 4.97 0.76 18.29
C LYS A 177 5.12 -0.59 17.60
N LEU A 178 4.66 -0.71 16.35
CA LEU A 178 4.84 -1.93 15.53
C LEU A 178 6.31 -2.15 15.17
N ALA A 179 7.05 -1.08 14.84
CA ALA A 179 8.47 -1.15 14.52
C ALA A 179 9.30 -1.70 15.70
N ALA A 180 9.05 -1.18 16.90
CA ALA A 180 9.69 -1.65 18.13
C ALA A 180 9.34 -3.12 18.45
N GLU A 181 8.07 -3.51 18.27
CA GLU A 181 7.61 -4.89 18.45
C GLU A 181 8.29 -5.83 17.44
N ALA A 182 8.42 -5.41 16.16
CA ALA A 182 9.11 -6.18 15.13
C ALA A 182 10.57 -6.41 15.48
N ALA A 183 11.28 -5.36 15.89
CA ALA A 183 12.70 -5.46 16.28
C ALA A 183 12.91 -6.36 17.50
N ALA A 184 12.05 -6.23 18.53
CA ALA A 184 12.14 -7.02 19.75
C ALA A 184 11.88 -8.52 19.53
N ASN A 185 10.98 -8.88 18.59
CA ASN A 185 10.52 -10.24 18.39
C ASN A 185 10.94 -10.86 17.04
N ASP A 186 11.93 -10.24 16.37
CA ASP A 186 12.51 -10.74 15.11
C ASP A 186 11.48 -10.94 13.99
N LYS A 187 10.50 -10.02 13.91
CA LYS A 187 9.48 -10.00 12.86
C LYS A 187 9.93 -9.14 11.70
N ILE A 188 9.43 -9.43 10.50
CA ILE A 188 9.67 -8.61 9.32
C ILE A 188 8.91 -7.29 9.46
N PHE A 189 9.61 -6.17 9.24
CA PHE A 189 9.00 -4.84 9.17
C PHE A 189 9.22 -4.24 7.79
N ALA A 190 8.14 -4.15 7.01
CA ALA A 190 8.14 -3.64 5.66
C ALA A 190 7.37 -2.32 5.57
N VAL A 191 7.90 -1.35 4.84
CA VAL A 191 7.30 -0.03 4.66
C VAL A 191 7.23 0.30 3.17
N SER A 192 6.09 0.85 2.73
CA SER A 192 5.97 1.51 1.43
C SER A 192 6.20 3.01 1.57
N LEU A 193 6.89 3.62 0.62
CA LEU A 193 6.99 5.08 0.52
C LEU A 193 5.67 5.72 0.07
N SER A 194 4.85 4.97 -0.66
CA SER A 194 3.46 5.23 -1.06
C SER A 194 3.22 6.44 -1.96
N ALA A 195 3.88 7.57 -1.72
CA ALA A 195 3.72 8.77 -2.55
C ALA A 195 4.89 9.74 -2.37
N PRO A 196 5.24 10.53 -3.39
CA PRO A 196 6.29 11.55 -3.30
C PRO A 196 6.12 12.51 -2.14
N PHE A 197 4.89 12.98 -1.88
CA PHE A 197 4.63 13.94 -0.82
C PHE A 197 4.90 13.38 0.60
N ILE A 198 4.82 12.07 0.80
CA ILE A 198 5.19 11.42 2.07
C ILE A 198 6.69 11.64 2.33
N CYS A 199 7.52 11.40 1.33
CA CYS A 199 8.97 11.63 1.43
C CYS A 199 9.31 13.12 1.64
N GLN A 200 8.53 14.03 1.06
CA GLN A 200 8.78 15.47 1.08
C GLN A 200 8.29 16.14 2.38
N PHE A 201 7.09 15.81 2.83
CA PHE A 201 6.42 16.55 3.91
C PHE A 201 6.30 15.77 5.22
N PHE A 202 6.51 14.46 5.21
CA PHE A 202 6.45 13.60 6.39
C PHE A 202 7.80 12.91 6.67
N LYS A 203 8.88 13.62 6.34
CA LYS A 203 10.26 13.16 6.49
C LYS A 203 10.57 12.70 7.92
N ASP A 204 10.27 13.52 8.93
CA ASP A 204 10.61 13.22 10.32
C ASP A 204 10.03 11.88 10.82
N PRO A 205 8.71 11.61 10.70
CA PRO A 205 8.17 10.31 11.10
C PRO A 205 8.62 9.16 10.21
N LEU A 206 8.89 9.40 8.93
CA LEU A 206 9.45 8.42 8.01
C LEU A 206 10.86 8.00 8.49
N ASP A 207 11.75 8.97 8.71
CA ASP A 207 13.12 8.77 9.18
C ASP A 207 13.18 8.10 10.55
N ALA A 208 12.28 8.49 11.47
CA ALA A 208 12.19 7.87 12.79
C ALA A 208 11.87 6.37 12.71
N SER A 209 11.21 5.90 11.66
CA SER A 209 10.92 4.47 11.46
C SER A 209 12.01 3.73 10.67
N ALA A 210 12.86 4.46 9.93
CA ALA A 210 13.85 3.89 9.03
C ALA A 210 14.84 2.90 9.69
N PRO A 211 15.27 3.09 10.95
CA PRO A 211 16.14 2.12 11.61
C PRO A 211 15.54 0.71 11.74
N TYR A 212 14.23 0.58 11.65
CA TYR A 212 13.50 -0.68 11.84
C TYR A 212 13.17 -1.40 10.53
N TRP A 213 13.31 -0.74 9.37
CA TRP A 213 12.92 -1.34 8.09
C TRP A 213 13.77 -2.55 7.75
N ASP A 214 13.12 -3.68 7.49
CA ASP A 214 13.71 -4.82 6.81
C ASP A 214 13.51 -4.71 5.29
N TYR A 215 12.35 -4.19 4.88
CA TYR A 215 12.02 -3.92 3.49
C TYR A 215 11.50 -2.49 3.34
N VAL A 216 12.01 -1.76 2.37
CA VAL A 216 11.46 -0.48 1.93
C VAL A 216 11.13 -0.58 0.45
N ILE A 217 9.90 -0.22 0.10
CA ILE A 217 9.34 -0.38 -1.23
C ILE A 217 8.86 0.98 -1.71
N GLY A 218 9.21 1.34 -2.94
CA GLY A 218 8.72 2.55 -3.59
C GLY A 218 8.80 2.41 -5.10
N ASN A 219 8.20 3.36 -5.82
CA ASN A 219 8.40 3.50 -7.25
C ASN A 219 9.50 4.53 -7.56
N GLU A 220 9.79 4.73 -8.84
CA GLU A 220 10.81 5.66 -9.32
C GLU A 220 10.58 7.10 -8.86
N THR A 221 9.31 7.55 -8.80
CA THR A 221 8.97 8.92 -8.40
C THR A 221 9.08 9.11 -6.90
N GLU A 222 8.71 8.12 -6.12
CA GLU A 222 8.88 8.10 -4.65
C GLU A 222 10.35 8.05 -4.27
N ALA A 223 11.14 7.21 -4.95
CA ALA A 223 12.59 7.15 -4.75
C ALA A 223 13.27 8.48 -5.07
N ALA A 224 12.88 9.13 -6.17
CA ALA A 224 13.39 10.44 -6.54
C ALA A 224 13.02 11.52 -5.51
N ALA A 225 11.77 11.53 -5.03
CA ALA A 225 11.31 12.46 -4.00
C ALA A 225 12.03 12.23 -2.65
N TYR A 226 12.29 10.97 -2.30
CA TYR A 226 13.13 10.66 -1.14
C TYR A 226 14.54 11.22 -1.29
N ALA A 227 15.17 11.01 -2.45
CA ALA A 227 16.51 11.52 -2.71
C ALA A 227 16.59 13.05 -2.65
N GLU A 228 15.60 13.74 -3.20
CA GLU A 228 15.49 15.19 -3.16
C GLU A 228 15.33 15.71 -1.73
N SER A 229 14.38 15.15 -0.96
CA SER A 229 14.10 15.59 0.41
C SER A 229 15.24 15.29 1.40
N HIS A 230 16.14 14.37 1.05
CA HIS A 230 17.32 13.99 1.85
C HIS A 230 18.63 14.50 1.28
N ASP A 231 18.60 15.42 0.31
CA ASP A 231 19.78 16.04 -0.30
C ASP A 231 20.83 15.04 -0.78
N LEU A 232 20.40 13.91 -1.38
CA LEU A 232 21.32 12.87 -1.83
C LEU A 232 22.16 13.30 -3.06
N GLY A 233 21.77 14.38 -3.74
CA GLY A 233 22.50 14.92 -4.89
C GLY A 233 22.55 13.98 -6.10
N THR A 234 21.63 13.03 -6.21
CA THR A 234 21.58 12.07 -7.32
C THR A 234 20.13 11.78 -7.74
N THR A 235 19.96 11.52 -9.02
CA THR A 235 18.72 11.00 -9.62
C THR A 235 18.86 9.56 -10.09
N ASP A 236 20.03 8.94 -9.90
CA ASP A 236 20.26 7.54 -10.23
C ASP A 236 19.52 6.63 -9.24
N LEU A 237 18.49 5.95 -9.71
CA LEU A 237 17.64 5.07 -8.90
C LEU A 237 18.41 3.92 -8.26
N LYS A 238 19.50 3.43 -8.89
CA LYS A 238 20.36 2.40 -8.28
C LYS A 238 21.13 2.97 -7.09
N ALA A 239 21.65 4.19 -7.21
CA ALA A 239 22.33 4.86 -6.11
C ALA A 239 21.35 5.15 -4.95
N ILE A 240 20.11 5.56 -5.26
CA ILE A 240 19.05 5.81 -4.27
C ILE A 240 18.68 4.50 -3.56
N ALA A 241 18.44 3.41 -4.29
CA ALA A 241 18.13 2.11 -3.71
C ALA A 241 19.27 1.62 -2.80
N LYS A 242 20.53 1.77 -3.21
CA LYS A 242 21.70 1.46 -2.36
C LYS A 242 21.74 2.31 -1.10
N HIS A 243 21.44 3.60 -1.18
CA HIS A 243 21.37 4.47 -0.02
C HIS A 243 20.32 3.98 0.96
N LEU A 244 19.09 3.75 0.50
CA LEU A 244 17.99 3.23 1.31
C LEU A 244 18.33 1.91 1.99
N ALA A 245 18.96 0.97 1.26
CA ALA A 245 19.38 -0.31 1.81
C ALA A 245 20.41 -0.17 2.92
N ASN A 246 21.30 0.82 2.84
CA ASN A 246 22.41 1.01 3.76
C ASN A 246 22.17 2.02 4.89
N LEU A 247 20.95 2.55 5.06
CA LEU A 247 20.60 3.37 6.22
C LEU A 247 20.89 2.62 7.53
N PRO A 248 21.22 3.32 8.62
CA PRO A 248 21.40 2.70 9.94
C PRO A 248 20.23 1.79 10.31
N LYS A 249 20.49 0.70 11.02
CA LYS A 249 19.47 -0.31 11.36
C LYS A 249 19.60 -0.76 12.81
N GLU A 250 18.46 -0.81 13.53
CA GLU A 250 18.39 -1.31 14.92
C GLU A 250 18.45 -2.85 14.97
N ASN A 251 17.70 -3.52 14.10
CA ASN A 251 17.70 -4.97 14.05
C ASN A 251 18.77 -5.47 13.08
N GLY A 252 19.88 -5.98 13.60
CA GLY A 252 20.98 -6.53 12.80
C GLY A 252 20.81 -7.98 12.32
N LYS A 253 19.70 -8.66 12.63
CA LYS A 253 19.51 -10.08 12.29
C LYS A 253 19.24 -10.33 10.81
N ARG A 254 18.63 -9.35 10.12
CA ARG A 254 18.39 -9.43 8.68
C ARG A 254 18.94 -8.18 7.99
N LYS A 255 19.45 -8.38 6.78
CA LYS A 255 19.84 -7.29 5.90
C LYS A 255 18.59 -6.54 5.44
N ARG A 256 18.68 -5.21 5.34
CA ARG A 256 17.63 -4.41 4.69
C ARG A 256 17.67 -4.62 3.20
N VAL A 257 16.48 -4.68 2.61
CA VAL A 257 16.26 -4.73 1.16
C VAL A 257 15.48 -3.50 0.75
N ALA A 258 16.03 -2.71 -0.18
CA ALA A 258 15.34 -1.61 -0.82
C ALA A 258 14.91 -2.01 -2.24
N ILE A 259 13.64 -1.76 -2.54
CA ILE A 259 13.00 -2.19 -3.80
C ILE A 259 12.42 -0.95 -4.48
N VAL A 260 12.84 -0.71 -5.73
CA VAL A 260 12.29 0.37 -6.56
C VAL A 260 11.65 -0.24 -7.79
N THR A 261 10.33 -0.12 -7.90
CA THR A 261 9.58 -0.51 -9.09
C THR A 261 9.59 0.62 -10.12
N GLN A 262 9.55 0.27 -11.42
CA GLN A 262 9.66 1.23 -12.52
C GLN A 262 8.67 0.92 -13.65
N GLY A 263 7.44 0.55 -13.31
CA GLY A 263 6.41 0.20 -14.30
C GLY A 263 6.86 -0.96 -15.19
N THR A 264 7.17 -0.70 -16.45
CA THR A 264 7.62 -1.71 -17.43
C THR A 264 9.13 -1.95 -17.40
N ASP A 265 9.89 -1.06 -16.79
CA ASP A 265 11.33 -1.21 -16.63
C ASP A 265 11.67 -2.18 -15.48
N PRO A 266 12.90 -2.72 -15.44
CA PRO A 266 13.28 -3.70 -14.42
C PRO A 266 13.09 -3.18 -13.00
N THR A 267 12.54 -4.00 -12.11
CA THR A 267 12.53 -3.71 -10.67
C THR A 267 13.95 -3.74 -10.11
N LEU A 268 14.36 -2.67 -9.44
CA LEU A 268 15.68 -2.56 -8.82
C LEU A 268 15.63 -3.05 -7.37
N VAL A 269 16.58 -3.88 -6.99
CA VAL A 269 16.69 -4.43 -5.64
C VAL A 269 18.11 -4.26 -5.12
N ALA A 270 18.25 -3.46 -4.07
CA ALA A 270 19.50 -3.29 -3.33
C ALA A 270 19.42 -4.01 -1.98
N VAL A 271 20.47 -4.72 -1.62
CA VAL A 271 20.57 -5.43 -0.33
C VAL A 271 21.68 -4.78 0.50
N GLN A 272 21.42 -4.56 1.77
CA GLN A 272 22.36 -3.93 2.71
C GLN A 272 23.73 -4.60 2.67
N GLY A 273 24.78 -3.80 2.47
CA GLY A 273 26.16 -4.25 2.43
C GLY A 273 26.55 -4.97 1.14
N GLU A 274 25.69 -5.01 0.12
CA GLU A 274 26.02 -5.54 -1.20
C GLU A 274 26.31 -4.41 -2.19
N ASP A 275 27.33 -4.58 -3.03
CA ASP A 275 27.71 -3.55 -4.00
C ASP A 275 26.79 -3.51 -5.21
N ALA A 276 26.30 -4.65 -5.65
CA ALA A 276 25.45 -4.78 -6.81
C ALA A 276 23.98 -4.47 -6.48
N VAL A 277 23.33 -3.70 -7.34
CA VAL A 277 21.88 -3.59 -7.39
C VAL A 277 21.37 -4.59 -8.41
N LYS A 278 20.55 -5.54 -7.98
CA LYS A 278 19.99 -6.56 -8.86
C LYS A 278 18.80 -5.99 -9.62
N GLU A 279 18.73 -6.31 -10.89
CA GLU A 279 17.64 -5.92 -11.79
C GLU A 279 16.78 -7.14 -12.09
N TYR A 280 15.46 -7.01 -11.87
CA TYR A 280 14.49 -8.05 -12.16
C TYR A 280 13.63 -7.60 -13.33
N PRO A 281 13.83 -8.14 -14.54
CA PRO A 281 13.05 -7.77 -15.71
C PRO A 281 11.56 -8.01 -15.48
N VAL A 282 10.74 -7.03 -15.89
CA VAL A 282 9.28 -7.17 -15.87
C VAL A 282 8.83 -7.92 -17.13
N LYS A 283 8.04 -8.99 -16.95
CA LYS A 283 7.49 -9.76 -18.08
C LYS A 283 6.41 -8.92 -18.78
N PRO A 284 6.61 -8.57 -20.06
CA PRO A 284 5.65 -7.74 -20.78
C PRO A 284 4.31 -8.46 -20.94
N ILE A 285 3.25 -7.67 -21.06
CA ILE A 285 1.93 -8.12 -21.51
C ILE A 285 1.46 -7.28 -22.69
N ALA A 286 0.55 -7.81 -23.49
CA ALA A 286 -0.02 -7.06 -24.60
C ALA A 286 -0.81 -5.85 -24.07
N LYS A 287 -0.69 -4.70 -24.74
CA LYS A 287 -1.34 -3.44 -24.33
C LYS A 287 -2.85 -3.60 -24.20
N GLU A 288 -3.44 -4.44 -25.03
CA GLU A 288 -4.89 -4.73 -25.06
C GLU A 288 -5.36 -5.54 -23.84
N GLN A 289 -4.44 -6.13 -23.08
CA GLN A 289 -4.72 -6.84 -21.83
C GLN A 289 -4.67 -5.93 -20.60
N ILE A 290 -4.19 -4.69 -20.75
CA ILE A 290 -4.10 -3.73 -19.65
C ILE A 290 -5.44 -2.99 -19.57
N ASN A 291 -6.19 -3.29 -18.51
CA ASN A 291 -7.45 -2.60 -18.21
C ASN A 291 -7.23 -1.40 -17.27
N ASP A 292 -6.44 -1.60 -16.23
CA ASP A 292 -6.23 -0.58 -15.21
C ASP A 292 -4.88 -0.76 -14.50
N THR A 293 -4.05 0.26 -14.48
CA THR A 293 -2.76 0.22 -13.77
C THR A 293 -2.85 0.66 -12.31
N ASN A 294 -4.03 1.10 -11.85
CA ASN A 294 -4.23 1.47 -10.45
C ASN A 294 -4.08 0.24 -9.55
N GLY A 295 -3.34 0.40 -8.45
CA GLY A 295 -3.08 -0.69 -7.51
C GLY A 295 -1.99 -1.69 -7.96
N ALA A 296 -1.31 -1.48 -9.09
CA ALA A 296 -0.22 -2.36 -9.52
C ALA A 296 0.91 -2.44 -8.48
N GLY A 297 1.26 -1.31 -7.86
CA GLY A 297 2.24 -1.24 -6.76
C GLY A 297 1.76 -1.98 -5.52
N ASP A 298 0.47 -1.85 -5.17
CA ASP A 298 -0.15 -2.55 -4.04
C ASP A 298 -0.14 -4.07 -4.28
N ALA A 299 -0.46 -4.48 -5.50
CA ALA A 299 -0.41 -5.88 -5.90
C ALA A 299 1.02 -6.44 -5.87
N PHE A 300 2.00 -5.67 -6.34
CA PHE A 300 3.42 -6.04 -6.24
C PHE A 300 3.80 -6.25 -4.77
N ALA A 301 3.51 -5.30 -3.90
CA ALA A 301 3.78 -5.41 -2.47
C ALA A 301 3.05 -6.60 -1.83
N GLY A 302 1.79 -6.87 -2.22
CA GLY A 302 1.02 -8.02 -1.78
C GLY A 302 1.67 -9.35 -2.13
N GLY A 303 2.10 -9.51 -3.38
CA GLY A 303 2.81 -10.72 -3.85
C GLY A 303 4.17 -10.91 -3.18
N LEU A 304 4.93 -9.82 -3.05
CA LEU A 304 6.21 -9.82 -2.33
C LEU A 304 6.03 -10.29 -0.87
N MET A 305 5.12 -9.65 -0.15
CA MET A 305 4.88 -9.97 1.26
C MET A 305 4.36 -11.40 1.45
N ALA A 306 3.51 -11.87 0.53
CA ALA A 306 3.05 -13.26 0.55
C ALA A 306 4.23 -14.25 0.42
N GLY A 307 5.15 -14.01 -0.52
CA GLY A 307 6.34 -14.82 -0.68
C GLY A 307 7.22 -14.82 0.57
N LEU A 308 7.48 -13.64 1.13
CA LEU A 308 8.33 -13.50 2.32
C LEU A 308 7.77 -14.25 3.54
N VAL A 309 6.48 -14.13 3.83
CA VAL A 309 5.87 -14.82 4.98
C VAL A 309 5.65 -16.31 4.73
N ASP A 310 5.65 -16.75 3.48
CA ASP A 310 5.63 -18.18 3.11
C ASP A 310 7.05 -18.80 3.06
N GLY A 311 8.08 -18.02 3.42
CA GLY A 311 9.47 -18.48 3.50
C GLY A 311 10.15 -18.67 2.14
N LYS A 312 9.63 -18.02 1.10
CA LYS A 312 10.24 -18.01 -0.23
C LYS A 312 11.53 -17.20 -0.23
N SER A 313 12.39 -17.49 -1.19
CA SER A 313 13.58 -16.67 -1.45
C SER A 313 13.18 -15.24 -1.84
N LEU A 314 14.11 -14.29 -1.73
CA LEU A 314 13.88 -12.91 -2.19
C LEU A 314 13.55 -12.90 -3.69
N ASP A 315 14.26 -13.69 -4.50
CA ASP A 315 14.03 -13.78 -5.94
C ASP A 315 12.62 -14.27 -6.28
N GLU A 316 12.16 -15.33 -5.61
CA GLU A 316 10.78 -15.82 -5.78
C GLU A 316 9.76 -14.82 -5.28
N SER A 317 10.02 -14.13 -4.16
CA SER A 317 9.09 -13.13 -3.62
C SER A 317 8.94 -11.92 -4.54
N ILE A 318 10.02 -11.48 -5.20
CA ILE A 318 9.98 -10.44 -6.24
C ILE A 318 9.17 -10.92 -7.46
N ASP A 319 9.42 -12.15 -7.95
CA ASP A 319 8.67 -12.71 -9.08
C ASP A 319 7.17 -12.86 -8.74
N MET A 320 6.83 -13.27 -7.51
CA MET A 320 5.45 -13.29 -7.01
C MET A 320 4.81 -11.89 -7.01
N GLY A 321 5.58 -10.87 -6.62
CA GLY A 321 5.14 -9.46 -6.67
C GLY A 321 4.82 -9.04 -8.11
N GLN A 322 5.74 -9.26 -9.04
CA GLN A 322 5.54 -8.94 -10.46
C GLN A 322 4.38 -9.75 -11.08
N TRP A 323 4.25 -11.03 -10.71
CA TRP A 323 3.15 -11.87 -11.17
C TRP A 323 1.80 -11.35 -10.71
N LEU A 324 1.67 -10.98 -9.42
CA LEU A 324 0.40 -10.47 -8.91
C LEU A 324 0.06 -9.08 -9.47
N ALA A 325 1.06 -8.21 -9.64
CA ALA A 325 0.88 -6.92 -10.31
C ALA A 325 0.38 -7.11 -11.75
N LYS A 326 0.96 -8.07 -12.49
CA LYS A 326 0.50 -8.43 -13.84
C LYS A 326 -0.95 -8.90 -13.86
N LEU A 327 -1.41 -9.67 -12.87
CA LEU A 327 -2.82 -10.08 -12.78
C LEU A 327 -3.72 -8.88 -12.49
N SER A 328 -3.33 -8.03 -11.54
CA SER A 328 -4.13 -6.88 -11.13
C SER A 328 -4.39 -5.91 -12.27
N ILE A 329 -3.37 -5.58 -13.08
CA ILE A 329 -3.55 -4.60 -14.18
C ILE A 329 -4.44 -5.11 -15.33
N GLN A 330 -4.82 -6.38 -15.33
CA GLN A 330 -5.78 -6.95 -16.28
C GLN A 330 -7.23 -6.86 -15.77
N GLU A 331 -7.42 -6.44 -14.55
CA GLU A 331 -8.72 -6.20 -13.93
C GLU A 331 -9.04 -4.71 -13.85
N LEU A 332 -10.26 -4.35 -13.47
CA LEU A 332 -10.65 -2.97 -13.22
C LEU A 332 -10.46 -2.65 -11.73
N GLY A 333 -9.69 -1.61 -11.45
CA GLY A 333 -9.28 -1.24 -10.08
C GLY A 333 -8.33 -2.28 -9.46
N PRO A 334 -7.99 -2.14 -8.18
CA PRO A 334 -7.10 -3.07 -7.47
C PRO A 334 -7.82 -4.39 -7.16
N SER A 335 -7.98 -5.23 -8.16
CA SER A 335 -8.73 -6.49 -8.14
C SER A 335 -7.90 -7.64 -8.71
N TYR A 336 -8.40 -8.85 -8.52
CA TYR A 336 -7.74 -10.08 -8.98
C TYR A 336 -8.75 -11.03 -9.62
N PRO A 337 -8.37 -11.83 -10.64
CA PRO A 337 -9.29 -12.72 -11.32
C PRO A 337 -9.81 -13.85 -10.41
N PHE A 338 -11.06 -14.26 -10.66
CA PHE A 338 -11.67 -15.45 -10.07
C PHE A 338 -12.18 -16.40 -11.15
N PRO A 339 -11.96 -17.73 -10.98
CA PRO A 339 -11.33 -18.41 -9.84
C PRO A 339 -9.88 -17.99 -9.66
N LYS A 340 -9.39 -18.10 -8.40
CA LYS A 340 -8.00 -17.72 -8.07
C LYS A 340 -7.02 -18.47 -8.96
N GLN A 341 -6.06 -17.73 -9.53
CA GLN A 341 -4.93 -18.32 -10.21
C GLN A 341 -3.85 -18.71 -9.21
N THR A 342 -3.13 -19.77 -9.47
CA THR A 342 -2.03 -20.23 -8.63
C THR A 342 -0.71 -19.72 -9.22
N TYR A 343 0.11 -19.11 -8.38
CA TYR A 343 1.46 -18.74 -8.77
C TYR A 343 2.28 -19.99 -9.11
N THR A 344 2.97 -19.92 -10.23
CA THR A 344 4.00 -20.90 -10.62
C THR A 344 5.27 -20.13 -10.93
N SER A 345 6.39 -20.50 -10.29
CA SER A 345 7.69 -19.90 -10.60
C SER A 345 8.02 -20.09 -12.09
N ALA A 346 8.55 -19.06 -12.71
CA ALA A 346 8.94 -19.09 -14.12
C ALA A 346 10.23 -19.87 -14.36
#